data_08b65c7c25f2108c670af3464cab9f00
#
_entry.id   08b65c7c25f2108c670af3464cab9f00
#
_cell.length_a   1.000
_cell.length_b   1.000
_cell.length_c   1.000
_cell.angle_alpha   90.00
_cell.angle_beta   90.00
_cell.angle_gamma   90.00
#
_symmetry.space_group_name_H-M   'P 1'
#
loop_
_entity.id
_entity.type
_entity.pdbx_description
1 polymer ?
#
loop_
_entity_poly.entity_id
_entity_poly.type
_entity_poly.pdbx_seq_one_letter_code
_entity_poly.pdbx_strand_id
1 'polypeptide(L)'
;MVFTHDTEAALLAAVALVNSGEEPDTLTTRAELEAFLDEHEFTGTRRGDAAELAAVRDLRPRLRALLTSDRDAAAGLVNDLLGEEHALPQLVRHGDHDWHIHAVAPDAPLATRMAVEAAMAMIDVIRADEMSRLDVCDDPDCEGLVLDLSRNRSRRFCSTACTNRAAVAAYRARKR
;
A
#
# COMPACT_ATOMS: atom_id res chain seq x y z
N MET A 1 6.46 -14.59 -8.79
CA MET A 1 6.17 -13.98 -7.51
C MET A 1 7.47 -13.43 -6.99
N VAL A 2 7.53 -12.17 -6.63
CA VAL A 2 8.76 -11.49 -6.17
C VAL A 2 8.91 -11.67 -4.66
N PHE A 3 7.78 -11.56 -3.96
CA PHE A 3 7.66 -11.75 -2.52
C PHE A 3 6.67 -12.87 -2.20
N THR A 4 6.45 -13.14 -0.92
CA THR A 4 5.36 -14.01 -0.48
C THR A 4 4.00 -13.37 -0.79
N HIS A 5 2.93 -14.17 -0.84
CA HIS A 5 1.60 -13.67 -1.22
C HIS A 5 1.10 -12.58 -0.26
N ASP A 6 1.29 -12.77 1.04
CA ASP A 6 0.90 -11.81 2.08
C ASP A 6 1.67 -10.49 1.96
N THR A 7 2.99 -10.54 1.68
CA THR A 7 3.80 -9.35 1.40
C THR A 7 3.30 -8.59 0.17
N GLU A 8 3.05 -9.29 -0.94
CA GLU A 8 2.54 -8.65 -2.17
C GLU A 8 1.15 -8.04 -1.94
N ALA A 9 0.24 -8.74 -1.25
CA ALA A 9 -1.09 -8.26 -0.92
C ALA A 9 -1.05 -6.99 -0.04
N ALA A 10 -0.24 -7.00 1.03
CA ALA A 10 -0.09 -5.86 1.92
C ALA A 10 0.50 -4.63 1.21
N LEU A 11 1.49 -4.81 0.33
CA LEU A 11 2.06 -3.73 -0.48
C LEU A 11 1.04 -3.15 -1.46
N LEU A 12 0.26 -4.00 -2.14
CA LEU A 12 -0.79 -3.57 -3.05
C LEU A 12 -1.86 -2.75 -2.33
N ALA A 13 -2.31 -3.22 -1.17
CA ALA A 13 -3.28 -2.51 -0.33
C ALA A 13 -2.74 -1.17 0.17
N ALA A 14 -1.49 -1.12 0.64
CA ALA A 14 -0.86 0.11 1.11
C ALA A 14 -0.73 1.16 0.00
N VAL A 15 -0.26 0.76 -1.19
CA VAL A 15 -0.18 1.65 -2.37
C VAL A 15 -1.57 2.10 -2.81
N ALA A 16 -2.56 1.20 -2.86
CA ALA A 16 -3.93 1.54 -3.21
C ALA A 16 -4.54 2.53 -2.21
N LEU A 17 -4.29 2.35 -0.90
CA LEU A 17 -4.77 3.27 0.12
C LEU A 17 -4.16 4.68 -0.04
N VAL A 18 -2.87 4.79 -0.30
CA VAL A 18 -2.23 6.08 -0.57
C VAL A 18 -2.83 6.70 -1.83
N ASN A 19 -2.95 5.94 -2.91
CA ASN A 19 -3.46 6.43 -4.19
C ASN A 19 -4.95 6.79 -4.16
N SER A 20 -5.72 6.23 -3.22
CA SER A 20 -7.13 6.61 -3.06
C SER A 20 -7.31 8.07 -2.62
N GLY A 21 -6.25 8.73 -2.15
CA GLY A 21 -6.24 10.15 -1.80
C GLY A 21 -5.92 11.09 -2.96
N GLU A 22 -5.55 10.57 -4.14
CA GLU A 22 -5.37 11.38 -5.34
C GLU A 22 -6.72 11.91 -5.86
N GLU A 23 -6.68 13.05 -6.54
CA GLU A 23 -7.91 13.65 -7.07
C GLU A 23 -8.48 12.88 -8.28
N PRO A 24 -9.74 12.51 -8.26
CA PRO A 24 -10.72 12.66 -7.16
C PRO A 24 -10.49 11.62 -6.04
N ASP A 25 -10.57 12.04 -4.76
CA ASP A 25 -10.47 11.13 -3.60
C ASP A 25 -11.56 10.03 -3.70
N THR A 26 -11.16 8.76 -3.73
CA THR A 26 -12.03 7.60 -3.92
C THR A 26 -12.34 6.84 -2.63
N LEU A 27 -11.95 7.38 -1.47
CA LEU A 27 -12.21 6.79 -0.16
C LEU A 27 -12.80 7.83 0.81
N THR A 28 -13.98 8.34 0.48
CA THR A 28 -14.65 9.44 1.20
C THR A 28 -15.87 8.98 2.01
N THR A 29 -16.38 7.79 1.73
CA THR A 29 -17.56 7.21 2.37
C THR A 29 -17.27 5.86 3.01
N ARG A 30 -18.13 5.47 3.96
CA ARG A 30 -18.05 4.13 4.59
C ARG A 30 -18.25 3.00 3.57
N ALA A 31 -19.11 3.20 2.58
CA ALA A 31 -19.34 2.20 1.53
C ALA A 31 -18.10 2.00 0.66
N GLU A 32 -17.36 3.06 0.35
CA GLU A 32 -16.08 2.97 -0.36
C GLU A 32 -15.01 2.29 0.50
N LEU A 33 -15.00 2.52 1.83
CA LEU A 33 -14.10 1.80 2.72
C LEU A 33 -14.42 0.30 2.73
N GLU A 34 -15.68 -0.09 2.85
CA GLU A 34 -16.06 -1.51 2.81
C GLU A 34 -15.67 -2.16 1.47
N ALA A 35 -15.92 -1.49 0.34
CA ALA A 35 -15.50 -1.98 -0.97
C ALA A 35 -13.97 -2.16 -1.06
N PHE A 36 -13.20 -1.20 -0.54
CA PHE A 36 -11.75 -1.28 -0.47
C PHE A 36 -11.28 -2.48 0.37
N LEU A 37 -11.90 -2.69 1.55
CA LEU A 37 -11.55 -3.80 2.43
C LEU A 37 -11.87 -5.16 1.81
N ASP A 38 -12.95 -5.25 1.04
CA ASP A 38 -13.34 -6.48 0.34
C ASP A 38 -12.41 -6.73 -0.86
N GLU A 39 -12.05 -5.69 -1.63
CA GLU A 39 -11.12 -5.80 -2.76
C GLU A 39 -9.73 -6.28 -2.33
N HIS A 40 -9.26 -5.82 -1.18
CA HIS A 40 -7.95 -6.17 -0.63
C HIS A 40 -7.99 -7.28 0.41
N GLU A 41 -9.11 -8.00 0.53
CA GLU A 41 -9.30 -9.18 1.37
C GLU A 41 -8.92 -8.97 2.85
N PHE A 42 -9.10 -7.74 3.37
CA PHE A 42 -8.84 -7.48 4.78
C PHE A 42 -9.77 -8.28 5.68
N THR A 43 -9.18 -9.05 6.59
CA THR A 43 -9.88 -9.87 7.60
C THR A 43 -9.92 -9.17 8.96
N GLY A 44 -10.59 -9.79 9.94
CA GLY A 44 -10.70 -9.27 11.30
C GLY A 44 -11.85 -8.28 11.47
N THR A 45 -11.91 -7.61 12.63
CA THR A 45 -13.02 -6.75 13.02
C THR A 45 -13.08 -5.48 12.18
N ARG A 46 -14.29 -5.15 11.69
CA ARG A 46 -14.62 -3.91 11.01
C ARG A 46 -15.71 -3.19 11.82
N ARG A 47 -15.48 -1.95 12.19
CA ARG A 47 -16.49 -1.14 12.92
C ARG A 47 -17.49 -0.51 11.97
N GLY A 48 -17.08 -0.20 10.76
CA GLY A 48 -17.90 0.40 9.71
C GLY A 48 -18.42 1.80 10.08
N ASP A 49 -17.77 2.50 11.00
CA ASP A 49 -18.16 3.83 11.44
C ASP A 49 -17.31 4.96 10.82
N ALA A 50 -17.73 6.21 11.02
CA ALA A 50 -17.02 7.37 10.47
C ALA A 50 -15.63 7.57 11.09
N ALA A 51 -15.43 7.13 12.34
CA ALA A 51 -14.14 7.26 13.01
C ALA A 51 -13.12 6.28 12.42
N GLU A 52 -13.54 5.05 12.07
CA GLU A 52 -12.69 4.09 11.38
C GLU A 52 -12.30 4.58 10.00
N LEU A 53 -13.25 5.12 9.21
CA LEU A 53 -12.95 5.75 7.92
C LEU A 53 -11.93 6.89 8.07
N ALA A 54 -12.13 7.79 9.04
CA ALA A 54 -11.19 8.88 9.29
C ALA A 54 -9.79 8.36 9.64
N ALA A 55 -9.67 7.39 10.56
CA ALA A 55 -8.40 6.80 10.96
C ALA A 55 -7.66 6.13 9.79
N VAL A 56 -8.39 5.43 8.90
CA VAL A 56 -7.79 4.84 7.70
C VAL A 56 -7.29 5.92 6.73
N ARG A 57 -8.06 7.00 6.53
CA ARG A 57 -7.62 8.12 5.68
C ARG A 57 -6.40 8.84 6.26
N ASP A 58 -6.36 9.02 7.58
CA ASP A 58 -5.26 9.67 8.29
C ASP A 58 -3.96 8.86 8.24
N LEU A 59 -4.02 7.57 7.91
CA LEU A 59 -2.86 6.72 7.70
C LEU A 59 -2.12 7.02 6.38
N ARG A 60 -2.79 7.57 5.36
CA ARG A 60 -2.24 7.79 4.00
C ARG A 60 -0.90 8.54 4.00
N PRO A 61 -0.74 9.69 4.68
CA PRO A 61 0.54 10.42 4.69
C PRO A 61 1.68 9.59 5.29
N ARG A 62 1.39 8.80 6.33
CA ARG A 62 2.39 7.95 6.99
C ARG A 62 2.84 6.82 6.06
N LEU A 63 1.90 6.15 5.39
CA LEU A 63 2.22 5.13 4.39
C LEU A 63 2.96 5.72 3.19
N ARG A 64 2.56 6.91 2.70
CA ARG A 64 3.30 7.59 1.63
C ARG A 64 4.76 7.81 2.04
N ALA A 65 5.02 8.35 3.22
CA ALA A 65 6.37 8.56 3.72
C ALA A 65 7.17 7.25 3.77
N LEU A 66 6.56 6.17 4.27
CA LEU A 66 7.19 4.83 4.32
C LEU A 66 7.53 4.28 2.93
N LEU A 67 6.60 4.39 1.97
CA LEU A 67 6.71 3.78 0.64
C LEU A 67 7.59 4.59 -0.34
N THR A 68 7.89 5.88 -0.02
CA THR A 68 8.70 6.76 -0.88
C THR A 68 10.05 7.13 -0.28
N SER A 69 10.37 6.68 0.92
CA SER A 69 11.66 6.92 1.58
C SER A 69 12.78 6.10 0.94
N ASP A 70 14.01 6.56 1.10
CA ASP A 70 15.16 5.71 0.83
C ASP A 70 15.21 4.51 1.80
N ARG A 71 16.06 3.55 1.51
CA ARG A 71 16.14 2.28 2.22
C ARG A 71 16.41 2.44 3.73
N ASP A 72 17.32 3.33 4.09
CA ASP A 72 17.73 3.51 5.50
C ASP A 72 16.65 4.26 6.28
N ALA A 73 16.06 5.30 5.70
CA ALA A 73 14.93 6.01 6.27
C ALA A 73 13.69 5.11 6.41
N ALA A 74 13.39 4.30 5.39
CA ALA A 74 12.29 3.33 5.44
C ALA A 74 12.47 2.32 6.59
N ALA A 75 13.69 1.83 6.83
CA ALA A 75 13.97 0.93 7.95
C ALA A 75 13.69 1.60 9.31
N GLY A 76 14.03 2.88 9.47
CA GLY A 76 13.66 3.67 10.65
C GLY A 76 12.14 3.74 10.83
N LEU A 77 11.41 4.14 9.78
CA LEU A 77 9.94 4.27 9.80
C LEU A 77 9.24 2.93 10.10
N VAL A 78 9.75 1.82 9.55
CA VAL A 78 9.25 0.47 9.88
C VAL A 78 9.40 0.18 11.37
N ASN A 79 10.60 0.40 11.92
CA ASN A 79 10.88 0.12 13.34
C ASN A 79 10.04 0.99 14.27
N ASP A 80 9.88 2.27 13.96
CA ASP A 80 9.05 3.20 14.74
C ASP A 80 7.58 2.74 14.72
N LEU A 81 7.05 2.40 13.55
CA LEU A 81 5.67 1.95 13.38
C LEU A 81 5.40 0.65 14.16
N LEU A 82 6.26 -0.34 14.00
CA LEU A 82 6.10 -1.63 14.70
C LEU A 82 6.25 -1.47 16.21
N GLY A 83 7.15 -0.59 16.67
CA GLY A 83 7.35 -0.29 18.09
C GLY A 83 6.16 0.42 18.72
N GLU A 84 5.61 1.45 18.06
CA GLU A 84 4.43 2.19 18.52
C GLU A 84 3.20 1.31 18.68
N GLU A 85 2.97 0.41 17.70
CA GLU A 85 1.82 -0.49 17.68
C GLU A 85 2.06 -1.78 18.50
N HIS A 86 3.21 -1.90 19.17
CA HIS A 86 3.59 -3.09 19.94
C HIS A 86 3.45 -4.40 19.15
N ALA A 87 3.84 -4.35 17.87
CA ALA A 87 3.69 -5.46 16.95
C ALA A 87 4.48 -6.70 17.41
N LEU A 88 3.79 -7.83 17.51
CA LEU A 88 4.35 -9.13 17.90
C LEU A 88 4.08 -10.15 16.80
N PRO A 89 5.00 -10.35 15.84
CA PRO A 89 4.79 -11.26 14.73
C PRO A 89 4.51 -12.70 15.19
N GLN A 90 3.42 -13.27 14.67
CA GLN A 90 3.00 -14.64 14.93
C GLN A 90 2.57 -15.30 13.62
N LEU A 91 2.93 -16.58 13.44
CA LEU A 91 2.39 -17.39 12.37
C LEU A 91 0.95 -17.78 12.70
N VAL A 92 0.05 -17.47 11.78
CA VAL A 92 -1.37 -17.81 11.88
C VAL A 92 -1.85 -18.51 10.62
N ARG A 93 -2.97 -19.25 10.76
CA ARG A 93 -3.66 -19.90 9.64
C ARG A 93 -5.15 -19.78 9.87
N HIS A 94 -5.87 -19.18 8.92
CA HIS A 94 -7.32 -19.06 8.99
C HIS A 94 -7.95 -18.94 7.59
N GLY A 95 -9.23 -19.27 7.50
CA GLY A 95 -9.95 -19.28 6.21
C GLY A 95 -9.27 -20.21 5.22
N ASP A 96 -9.16 -19.78 3.99
CA ASP A 96 -8.49 -20.49 2.88
C ASP A 96 -7.00 -20.09 2.75
N HIS A 97 -6.49 -19.24 3.64
CA HIS A 97 -5.09 -18.81 3.65
C HIS A 97 -4.21 -19.84 4.36
N ASP A 98 -3.06 -20.14 3.75
CA ASP A 98 -2.02 -20.96 4.39
C ASP A 98 -1.27 -20.13 5.47
N TRP A 99 -0.23 -20.69 6.08
CA TRP A 99 0.57 -20.02 7.09
C TRP A 99 1.08 -18.66 6.62
N HIS A 100 0.69 -17.61 7.32
CA HIS A 100 1.08 -16.23 7.10
C HIS A 100 1.32 -15.51 8.43
N ILE A 101 1.83 -14.27 8.39
CA ILE A 101 2.23 -13.56 9.60
C ILE A 101 1.20 -12.47 9.92
N HIS A 102 0.64 -12.51 11.14
CA HIS A 102 0.00 -11.38 11.77
C HIS A 102 0.85 -10.87 12.92
N ALA A 103 0.92 -9.56 13.12
CA ALA A 103 1.73 -8.96 14.17
C ALA A 103 0.92 -8.17 15.21
N VAL A 104 -0.41 -8.05 15.00
CA VAL A 104 -1.38 -7.47 15.95
C VAL A 104 -2.63 -8.33 16.00
N ALA A 105 -3.42 -8.17 17.07
CA ALA A 105 -4.67 -8.91 17.26
C ALA A 105 -5.70 -8.60 16.15
N PRO A 106 -6.56 -9.57 15.77
CA PRO A 106 -7.56 -9.38 14.71
C PRO A 106 -8.67 -8.38 15.07
N ASP A 107 -8.80 -8.03 16.34
CA ASP A 107 -9.71 -7.01 16.89
C ASP A 107 -9.02 -5.65 17.15
N ALA A 108 -7.71 -5.52 16.84
CA ALA A 108 -7.04 -4.23 16.87
C ALA A 108 -7.70 -3.24 15.89
N PRO A 109 -7.58 -1.92 16.11
CA PRO A 109 -8.12 -0.92 15.19
C PRO A 109 -7.67 -1.18 13.74
N LEU A 110 -8.59 -1.02 12.79
CA LEU A 110 -8.31 -1.32 11.38
C LEU A 110 -7.07 -0.58 10.86
N ALA A 111 -6.95 0.73 11.14
CA ALA A 111 -5.79 1.51 10.72
C ALA A 111 -4.47 0.96 11.30
N THR A 112 -4.46 0.51 12.56
CA THR A 112 -3.31 -0.17 13.18
C THR A 112 -2.95 -1.45 12.42
N ARG A 113 -3.94 -2.31 12.11
CA ARG A 113 -3.68 -3.56 11.36
C ARG A 113 -3.09 -3.26 9.97
N MET A 114 -3.68 -2.31 9.23
CA MET A 114 -3.18 -1.88 7.92
C MET A 114 -1.75 -1.33 7.99
N ALA A 115 -1.47 -0.50 8.99
CA ALA A 115 -0.15 0.08 9.19
C ALA A 115 0.91 -0.99 9.47
N VAL A 116 0.59 -1.92 10.37
CA VAL A 116 1.51 -3.01 10.76
C VAL A 116 1.74 -3.99 9.60
N GLU A 117 0.70 -4.37 8.85
CA GLU A 117 0.84 -5.22 7.66
C GLU A 117 1.73 -4.56 6.60
N ALA A 118 1.54 -3.26 6.33
CA ALA A 118 2.40 -2.51 5.43
C ALA A 118 3.86 -2.46 5.91
N ALA A 119 4.09 -2.23 7.21
CA ALA A 119 5.44 -2.21 7.79
C ALA A 119 6.11 -3.59 7.72
N MET A 120 5.37 -4.67 8.00
CA MET A 120 5.88 -6.04 7.86
C MET A 120 6.27 -6.36 6.42
N ALA A 121 5.43 -5.97 5.45
CA ALA A 121 5.74 -6.15 4.03
C ALA A 121 6.99 -5.35 3.60
N MET A 122 7.18 -4.14 4.14
CA MET A 122 8.38 -3.34 3.87
C MET A 122 9.66 -3.96 4.45
N ILE A 123 9.59 -4.78 5.50
CA ILE A 123 10.76 -5.56 5.96
C ILE A 123 11.30 -6.42 4.80
N ASP A 124 10.43 -7.12 4.08
CA ASP A 124 10.85 -7.98 2.98
C ASP A 124 11.42 -7.17 1.81
N VAL A 125 10.80 -6.04 1.46
CA VAL A 125 11.30 -5.12 0.42
C VAL A 125 12.72 -4.63 0.76
N ILE A 126 12.91 -4.14 2.00
CA ILE A 126 14.20 -3.62 2.48
C ILE A 126 15.26 -4.71 2.50
N ARG A 127 14.94 -5.91 3.03
CA ARG A 127 15.90 -7.03 3.14
C ARG A 127 16.28 -7.62 1.79
N ALA A 128 15.34 -7.65 0.84
CA ALA A 128 15.60 -8.11 -0.52
C ALA A 128 16.30 -7.07 -1.41
N ASP A 129 16.52 -5.85 -0.91
CA ASP A 129 17.06 -4.71 -1.69
C ASP A 129 16.18 -4.36 -2.90
N GLU A 130 14.85 -4.40 -2.72
CA GLU A 130 13.86 -4.25 -3.78
C GLU A 130 13.11 -2.90 -3.70
N MET A 131 13.70 -1.88 -3.03
CA MET A 131 13.11 -0.53 -2.92
C MET A 131 12.79 0.09 -4.28
N SER A 132 13.56 -0.23 -5.32
CA SER A 132 13.33 0.23 -6.69
C SER A 132 12.03 -0.26 -7.34
N ARG A 133 11.23 -1.09 -6.65
CA ARG A 133 9.88 -1.47 -7.08
C ARG A 133 8.80 -0.49 -6.66
N LEU A 134 9.15 0.40 -5.75
CA LEU A 134 8.28 1.47 -5.27
C LEU A 134 8.77 2.80 -5.84
N ASP A 135 7.89 3.53 -6.49
CA ASP A 135 8.22 4.83 -7.10
C ASP A 135 6.98 5.72 -7.17
N VAL A 136 7.18 6.97 -7.51
CA VAL A 136 6.11 7.91 -7.86
C VAL A 136 5.79 7.75 -9.36
N CYS A 137 4.55 7.97 -9.72
CA CYS A 137 4.08 7.89 -11.11
C CYS A 137 4.87 8.83 -12.03
N ASP A 138 5.32 8.33 -13.18
CA ASP A 138 6.05 9.12 -14.19
C ASP A 138 5.17 10.14 -14.96
N ASP A 139 3.88 10.19 -14.68
CA ASP A 139 3.01 11.23 -15.23
C ASP A 139 3.23 12.53 -14.45
N PRO A 140 3.69 13.62 -15.09
CA PRO A 140 4.07 14.87 -14.41
C PRO A 140 2.90 15.54 -13.66
N ASP A 141 1.66 15.16 -13.98
CA ASP A 141 0.46 15.69 -13.36
C ASP A 141 -0.15 14.69 -12.34
N CYS A 142 0.65 13.73 -11.82
CA CYS A 142 0.18 12.69 -10.92
C CYS A 142 1.23 12.39 -9.84
N GLU A 143 0.81 12.42 -8.59
CA GLU A 143 1.65 12.04 -7.43
C GLU A 143 1.37 10.61 -6.93
N GLY A 144 0.57 9.84 -7.63
CA GLY A 144 0.24 8.47 -7.28
C GLY A 144 1.47 7.56 -7.19
N LEU A 145 1.45 6.58 -6.31
CA LEU A 145 2.52 5.62 -6.13
C LEU A 145 2.41 4.46 -7.11
N VAL A 146 3.54 3.93 -7.50
CA VAL A 146 3.68 2.74 -8.34
C VAL A 146 4.33 1.63 -7.52
N LEU A 147 3.72 0.45 -7.52
CA LEU A 147 4.37 -0.80 -7.13
C LEU A 147 4.56 -1.66 -8.37
N ASP A 148 5.79 -1.99 -8.69
CA ASP A 148 6.15 -2.84 -9.83
C ASP A 148 6.53 -4.25 -9.40
N LEU A 149 5.58 -5.15 -9.42
CA LEU A 149 5.78 -6.59 -9.19
C LEU A 149 6.11 -7.35 -10.49
N SER A 150 6.28 -6.65 -11.61
CA SER A 150 6.64 -7.28 -12.87
C SER A 150 8.09 -7.82 -12.86
N ARG A 151 8.33 -8.83 -13.68
CA ARG A 151 9.67 -9.43 -13.82
C ARG A 151 10.69 -8.42 -14.33
N ASN A 152 10.28 -7.54 -15.24
CA ASN A 152 11.18 -6.65 -15.97
C ASN A 152 11.29 -5.27 -15.35
N ARG A 153 10.62 -5.00 -14.22
CA ARG A 153 10.59 -3.69 -13.55
C ARG A 153 10.28 -2.56 -14.54
N SER A 154 9.18 -2.71 -15.29
CA SER A 154 8.84 -1.81 -16.40
C SER A 154 7.60 -0.95 -16.15
N ARG A 155 6.93 -1.13 -15.01
CA ARG A 155 5.76 -0.33 -14.65
C ARG A 155 6.20 1.06 -14.18
N ARG A 156 5.76 2.09 -14.89
CA ARG A 156 6.12 3.49 -14.65
C ARG A 156 4.94 4.36 -14.22
N PHE A 157 3.71 3.87 -14.40
CA PHE A 157 2.49 4.62 -14.18
C PHE A 157 1.59 3.91 -13.16
N CYS A 158 0.97 4.68 -12.27
CA CYS A 158 0.09 4.14 -11.23
C CYS A 158 -1.22 3.59 -11.81
N SER A 159 -1.68 4.13 -12.94
CA SER A 159 -2.96 3.78 -13.55
C SER A 159 -2.91 3.73 -15.08
N THR A 160 -3.93 3.09 -15.69
CA THR A 160 -4.14 3.12 -17.13
C THR A 160 -4.38 4.54 -17.66
N ALA A 161 -5.01 5.41 -16.85
CA ALA A 161 -5.24 6.80 -17.22
C ALA A 161 -3.91 7.56 -17.40
N CYS A 162 -2.97 7.40 -16.47
CA CYS A 162 -1.62 7.99 -16.56
C CYS A 162 -0.85 7.43 -17.77
N THR A 163 -0.90 6.13 -17.99
CA THR A 163 -0.29 5.49 -19.18
C THR A 163 -0.83 6.10 -20.47
N ASN A 164 -2.14 6.29 -20.59
CA ASN A 164 -2.77 6.87 -21.75
C ASN A 164 -2.40 8.35 -21.95
N ARG A 165 -2.36 9.15 -20.87
CA ARG A 165 -1.91 10.55 -20.94
C ARG A 165 -0.48 10.64 -21.47
N ALA A 166 0.43 9.85 -20.94
CA ALA A 166 1.81 9.80 -21.39
C ALA A 166 1.93 9.39 -22.88
N ALA A 167 1.17 8.39 -23.32
CA ALA A 167 1.15 7.95 -24.72
C ALA A 167 0.65 9.07 -25.65
N VAL A 168 -0.40 9.79 -25.29
CA VAL A 168 -0.93 10.93 -26.04
C VAL A 168 0.09 12.08 -26.10
N ALA A 169 0.74 12.41 -24.97
CA ALA A 169 1.78 13.43 -24.91
C ALA A 169 2.96 13.10 -25.86
N ALA A 170 3.46 11.86 -25.79
CA ALA A 170 4.54 11.37 -26.66
C ALA A 170 4.15 11.40 -28.15
N TYR A 171 2.90 11.05 -28.49
CA TYR A 171 2.40 11.16 -29.87
C TYR A 171 2.39 12.59 -30.37
N ARG A 172 1.89 13.54 -29.56
CA ARG A 172 1.84 14.97 -29.92
C ARG A 172 3.24 15.56 -30.08
N ALA A 173 4.20 15.17 -29.22
CA ALA A 173 5.59 15.63 -29.31
C ALA A 173 6.27 15.21 -30.64
N ARG A 174 5.97 13.98 -31.13
CA ARG A 174 6.53 13.48 -32.42
C ARG A 174 5.94 14.14 -33.67
N LYS A 175 4.79 14.81 -33.55
CA LYS A 175 4.14 15.50 -34.68
C LYS A 175 4.50 17.00 -34.80
N ARG A 176 5.27 17.53 -33.86
CA ARG A 176 5.82 18.87 -33.88
C ARG A 176 7.22 18.88 -34.48
#